data_675c0d245e9ca40299325da0eb096b38
#
_entry.id   675c0d245e9ca40299325da0eb096b38
#
_cell.length_a   1.000
_cell.length_b   1.000
_cell.length_c   1.000
_cell.angle_alpha   90.00
_cell.angle_beta   90.00
_cell.angle_gamma   90.00
#
_symmetry.space_group_name_H-M   'P 1'
#
loop_
_entity.id
_entity.type
_entity.pdbx_description
1 polymer ?
#
loop_
_entity_poly.entity_id
_entity_poly.type
_entity_poly.pdbx_seq_one_letter_code
_entity_poly.pdbx_strand_id
1 'polypeptide(L)'
;VLEGDANDYFGKGLSGGKLVAFPPARSTFVPEENIIVGNVSFYGATAGEAYIRGAAGERFCVRNSGVRAVVEAVGDHGCEYMTGGRVVVLGATGRNFAAGMSGGIAYVLDEDGTFPGRCNHDNVFLEKLEKSEEITEVKAMIEKHLKYTRSQRAQWVLANWIRLEPNFVRIIPRDYKRMMENIDRAHEMGLSGDAAIMVAFEENSKDFCRVSGN
;
A
#
# COMPACT_ATOMS: atom_id res chain seq x y z
N VAL A 1 7.11 4.37 -19.01
CA VAL A 1 5.81 3.78 -19.36
C VAL A 1 6.05 2.54 -20.18
N LEU A 2 5.43 1.43 -19.81
CA LEU A 2 5.47 0.14 -20.50
C LEU A 2 4.03 -0.23 -20.92
N GLU A 3 3.78 -0.31 -22.21
CA GLU A 3 2.58 -0.93 -22.78
C GLU A 3 2.92 -2.40 -23.09
N GLY A 4 2.52 -3.30 -22.21
CA GLY A 4 2.88 -4.72 -22.22
C GLY A 4 2.98 -5.27 -20.81
N ASP A 5 3.73 -6.33 -20.66
CA ASP A 5 4.02 -7.02 -19.41
C ASP A 5 5.52 -7.00 -19.10
N ALA A 6 5.87 -7.27 -17.85
CA ALA A 6 7.23 -7.38 -17.39
C ALA A 6 7.40 -8.61 -16.50
N ASN A 7 8.61 -9.16 -16.50
CA ASN A 7 8.98 -10.28 -15.65
C ASN A 7 9.26 -9.85 -14.21
N ASP A 8 9.87 -10.74 -13.44
CA ASP A 8 10.21 -10.56 -12.04
C ASP A 8 11.10 -9.32 -11.80
N TYR A 9 11.05 -8.81 -10.58
CA TYR A 9 11.82 -7.64 -10.13
C TYR A 9 11.55 -6.33 -10.87
N PHE A 10 10.41 -6.18 -11.52
CA PHE A 10 10.03 -4.90 -12.14
C PHE A 10 10.06 -3.78 -11.09
N GLY A 11 10.76 -2.69 -11.37
CA GLY A 11 10.90 -1.56 -10.47
C GLY A 11 11.72 -1.82 -9.19
N LYS A 12 12.50 -2.92 -9.12
CA LYS A 12 13.41 -3.18 -8.00
C LYS A 12 14.30 -1.97 -7.74
N GLY A 13 14.34 -1.52 -6.47
CA GLY A 13 15.17 -0.40 -6.04
C GLY A 13 14.76 0.95 -6.63
N LEU A 14 13.52 1.11 -7.11
CA LEU A 14 13.03 2.40 -7.59
C LEU A 14 13.26 3.48 -6.53
N SER A 15 14.00 4.53 -6.88
CA SER A 15 14.43 5.60 -5.97
C SER A 15 13.90 6.98 -6.36
N GLY A 16 12.89 7.03 -7.22
CA GLY A 16 12.25 8.26 -7.68
C GLY A 16 11.60 8.08 -9.04
N GLY A 17 10.94 9.13 -9.52
CA GLY A 17 10.26 9.11 -10.81
C GLY A 17 8.98 8.26 -10.80
N LYS A 18 8.59 7.76 -11.97
CA LYS A 18 7.31 7.07 -12.14
C LYS A 18 7.45 5.87 -13.07
N LEU A 19 6.95 4.72 -12.64
CA LEU A 19 6.79 3.52 -13.45
C LEU A 19 5.29 3.24 -13.69
N VAL A 20 4.95 3.00 -14.95
CA VAL A 20 3.58 2.71 -15.38
C VAL A 20 3.62 1.50 -16.28
N ALA A 21 2.85 0.45 -15.96
CA ALA A 21 2.68 -0.72 -16.81
C ALA A 21 1.19 -1.04 -17.00
N PHE A 22 0.81 -1.33 -18.24
CA PHE A 22 -0.57 -1.68 -18.60
C PHE A 22 -0.58 -2.52 -19.88
N PRO A 23 -1.55 -3.43 -20.04
CA PRO A 23 -1.66 -4.23 -21.25
C PRO A 23 -2.05 -3.36 -22.46
N PRO A 24 -1.62 -3.74 -23.69
CA PRO A 24 -2.01 -3.08 -24.92
C PRO A 24 -3.53 -2.98 -25.06
N ALA A 25 -4.01 -1.89 -25.68
CA ALA A 25 -5.44 -1.65 -25.87
C ALA A 25 -6.17 -2.78 -26.64
N ARG A 26 -5.42 -3.54 -27.46
CA ARG A 26 -5.92 -4.70 -28.23
C ARG A 26 -6.04 -6.00 -27.40
N SER A 27 -5.57 -5.99 -26.17
CA SER A 27 -5.66 -7.18 -25.30
C SER A 27 -7.12 -7.52 -25.00
N THR A 28 -7.46 -8.80 -25.06
CA THR A 28 -8.84 -9.31 -24.90
C THR A 28 -9.10 -9.89 -23.53
N PHE A 29 -8.10 -9.95 -22.66
CA PHE A 29 -8.23 -10.48 -21.29
C PHE A 29 -8.61 -9.36 -20.31
N VAL A 30 -9.13 -9.76 -19.16
CA VAL A 30 -9.44 -8.87 -18.02
C VAL A 30 -8.14 -8.57 -17.27
N PRO A 31 -7.65 -7.32 -17.24
CA PRO A 31 -6.33 -7.01 -16.67
C PRO A 31 -6.17 -7.44 -15.22
N GLU A 32 -7.15 -7.16 -14.36
CA GLU A 32 -7.10 -7.48 -12.93
C GLU A 32 -7.05 -8.99 -12.61
N GLU A 33 -7.36 -9.85 -13.59
CA GLU A 33 -7.29 -11.31 -13.48
C GLU A 33 -5.98 -11.88 -14.07
N ASN A 34 -5.13 -11.02 -14.64
CA ASN A 34 -3.93 -11.45 -15.34
C ASN A 34 -2.67 -10.74 -14.84
N ILE A 35 -1.59 -11.50 -14.68
CA ILE A 35 -0.31 -10.96 -14.20
C ILE A 35 0.31 -10.10 -15.31
N ILE A 36 0.54 -8.83 -15.01
CA ILE A 36 1.18 -7.84 -15.89
C ILE A 36 2.61 -7.56 -15.45
N VAL A 37 2.90 -7.68 -14.17
CA VAL A 37 4.27 -7.62 -13.65
C VAL A 37 4.54 -8.85 -12.80
N GLY A 38 5.71 -9.45 -12.94
CA GLY A 38 6.07 -10.69 -12.29
C GLY A 38 6.27 -10.55 -10.79
N ASN A 39 6.90 -11.56 -10.20
CA ASN A 39 7.15 -11.64 -8.77
C ASN A 39 8.15 -10.57 -8.30
N VAL A 40 8.07 -10.20 -7.02
CA VAL A 40 9.03 -9.33 -6.33
C VAL A 40 9.14 -7.94 -6.98
N SER A 41 8.07 -7.50 -7.65
CA SER A 41 8.02 -6.14 -8.22
C SER A 41 8.08 -5.09 -7.14
N PHE A 42 8.87 -4.02 -7.38
CA PHE A 42 9.18 -2.93 -6.44
C PHE A 42 9.91 -3.36 -5.15
N TYR A 43 10.66 -4.47 -5.21
CA TYR A 43 11.51 -4.90 -4.11
C TYR A 43 12.47 -3.79 -3.67
N GLY A 44 12.43 -3.42 -2.38
CA GLY A 44 13.33 -2.43 -1.80
C GLY A 44 13.24 -1.05 -2.44
N ALA A 45 12.12 -0.70 -3.05
CA ALA A 45 11.92 0.62 -3.63
C ALA A 45 11.87 1.68 -2.52
N THR A 46 12.54 2.82 -2.72
CA THR A 46 12.75 3.85 -1.69
C THR A 46 11.98 5.14 -1.94
N ALA A 47 11.59 5.41 -3.17
CA ALA A 47 10.82 6.60 -3.55
C ALA A 47 10.21 6.43 -4.94
N GLY A 48 9.27 7.31 -5.30
CA GLY A 48 8.64 7.33 -6.62
C GLY A 48 7.19 6.86 -6.62
N GLU A 49 6.63 6.78 -7.80
CA GLU A 49 5.24 6.37 -8.02
C GLU A 49 5.17 5.16 -8.97
N ALA A 50 4.24 4.24 -8.69
CA ALA A 50 4.01 3.05 -9.50
C ALA A 50 2.52 2.84 -9.80
N TYR A 51 2.17 2.59 -11.06
CA TYR A 51 0.80 2.38 -11.49
C TYR A 51 0.74 1.15 -12.41
N ILE A 52 0.15 0.07 -11.89
CA ILE A 52 0.10 -1.23 -12.58
C ILE A 52 -1.37 -1.58 -12.87
N ARG A 53 -1.77 -1.50 -14.13
CA ARG A 53 -3.09 -1.98 -14.57
C ARG A 53 -3.02 -3.47 -14.83
N GLY A 54 -3.59 -4.23 -13.90
CA GLY A 54 -3.57 -5.67 -13.86
C GLY A 54 -2.98 -6.20 -12.57
N ALA A 55 -2.78 -7.50 -12.50
CA ALA A 55 -2.23 -8.17 -11.35
C ALA A 55 -0.69 -8.12 -11.33
N ALA A 56 -0.14 -8.05 -10.11
CA ALA A 56 1.26 -8.34 -9.84
C ALA A 56 1.40 -9.77 -9.29
N GLY A 57 2.54 -10.40 -9.55
CA GLY A 57 2.89 -11.69 -8.98
C GLY A 57 3.06 -11.64 -7.47
N GLU A 58 3.70 -12.65 -6.90
CA GLU A 58 3.97 -12.75 -5.46
C GLU A 58 4.95 -11.67 -4.99
N ARG A 59 4.87 -11.31 -3.70
CA ARG A 59 5.81 -10.41 -3.01
C ARG A 59 5.87 -9.01 -3.62
N PHE A 60 4.74 -8.51 -4.10
CA PHE A 60 4.63 -7.12 -4.56
C PHE A 60 4.98 -6.15 -3.43
N CYS A 61 5.83 -5.16 -3.71
CA CYS A 61 6.28 -4.14 -2.73
C CYS A 61 6.99 -4.72 -1.49
N VAL A 62 7.58 -5.93 -1.56
CA VAL A 62 8.38 -6.45 -0.46
C VAL A 62 9.53 -5.49 -0.12
N ARG A 63 9.71 -5.18 1.18
CA ARG A 63 10.71 -4.21 1.66
C ARG A 63 10.60 -2.82 1.01
N ASN A 64 9.43 -2.44 0.52
CA ASN A 64 9.18 -1.07 0.08
C ASN A 64 9.36 -0.11 1.27
N SER A 65 10.14 0.96 1.09
CA SER A 65 10.39 1.97 2.12
C SER A 65 9.90 3.37 1.74
N GLY A 66 9.36 3.59 0.53
CA GLY A 66 8.92 4.93 0.15
C GLY A 66 8.11 5.05 -1.14
N VAL A 67 8.01 3.99 -1.95
CA VAL A 67 7.19 4.02 -3.17
C VAL A 67 5.71 4.16 -2.83
N ARG A 68 5.00 4.93 -3.68
CA ARG A 68 3.54 5.05 -3.71
C ARG A 68 3.01 4.25 -4.90
N ALA A 69 2.38 3.12 -4.66
CA ALA A 69 1.96 2.19 -5.70
C ALA A 69 0.45 1.96 -5.73
N VAL A 70 -0.10 1.83 -6.94
CA VAL A 70 -1.46 1.35 -7.17
C VAL A 70 -1.40 0.15 -8.10
N VAL A 71 -2.09 -0.92 -7.73
CA VAL A 71 -2.17 -2.18 -8.49
C VAL A 71 -3.60 -2.74 -8.41
N GLU A 72 -4.01 -3.52 -9.38
CA GLU A 72 -5.39 -4.04 -9.43
C GLU A 72 -5.57 -5.37 -8.71
N ALA A 73 -4.52 -6.20 -8.63
CA ALA A 73 -4.47 -7.41 -7.79
C ALA A 73 -3.03 -7.77 -7.46
N VAL A 74 -2.81 -8.58 -6.43
CA VAL A 74 -1.48 -9.07 -6.03
C VAL A 74 -1.52 -10.54 -5.62
N GLY A 75 -0.43 -11.26 -5.86
CA GLY A 75 -0.23 -12.62 -5.38
C GLY A 75 0.05 -12.70 -3.88
N ASP A 76 0.57 -13.85 -3.44
CA ASP A 76 0.93 -14.10 -2.04
C ASP A 76 2.01 -13.14 -1.54
N HIS A 77 2.04 -12.87 -0.23
CA HIS A 77 3.08 -12.07 0.45
C HIS A 77 3.19 -10.59 0.00
N GLY A 78 2.11 -9.98 -0.48
CA GLY A 78 2.10 -8.55 -0.80
C GLY A 78 2.49 -7.71 0.41
N CYS A 79 3.29 -6.66 0.21
CA CYS A 79 3.80 -5.75 1.25
C CYS A 79 4.60 -6.42 2.39
N GLU A 80 5.13 -7.63 2.17
CA GLU A 80 5.95 -8.34 3.15
C GLU A 80 7.19 -7.51 3.50
N TYR A 81 7.47 -7.34 4.81
CA TYR A 81 8.58 -6.52 5.34
C TYR A 81 8.60 -5.06 4.83
N MET A 82 7.47 -4.52 4.41
CA MET A 82 7.37 -3.11 4.02
C MET A 82 7.68 -2.20 5.23
N THR A 83 8.49 -1.17 5.01
CA THR A 83 8.97 -0.24 6.05
C THR A 83 8.52 1.21 5.83
N GLY A 84 7.92 1.52 4.68
CA GLY A 84 7.44 2.87 4.34
C GLY A 84 6.67 2.89 3.02
N GLY A 85 6.23 4.08 2.61
CA GLY A 85 5.47 4.26 1.38
C GLY A 85 3.96 4.04 1.55
N ARG A 86 3.26 3.98 0.41
CA ARG A 86 1.81 3.77 0.32
C ARG A 86 1.50 2.78 -0.78
N VAL A 87 0.65 1.80 -0.50
CA VAL A 87 0.22 0.80 -1.49
C VAL A 87 -1.30 0.73 -1.51
N VAL A 88 -1.90 0.84 -2.69
CA VAL A 88 -3.34 0.66 -2.90
C VAL A 88 -3.56 -0.54 -3.80
N VAL A 89 -4.33 -1.52 -3.33
CA VAL A 89 -4.75 -2.69 -4.09
C VAL A 89 -6.26 -2.58 -4.35
N LEU A 90 -6.65 -2.60 -5.61
CA LEU A 90 -8.04 -2.38 -6.04
C LEU A 90 -8.87 -3.67 -6.15
N GLY A 91 -8.32 -4.80 -5.76
CA GLY A 91 -8.99 -6.09 -5.88
C GLY A 91 -8.31 -7.21 -5.12
N ALA A 92 -8.22 -8.39 -5.70
CA ALA A 92 -7.80 -9.61 -5.03
C ALA A 92 -6.36 -9.54 -4.49
N THR A 93 -6.17 -10.16 -3.33
CA THR A 93 -4.85 -10.43 -2.75
C THR A 93 -4.64 -11.93 -2.56
N GLY A 94 -3.38 -12.36 -2.62
CA GLY A 94 -2.99 -13.68 -2.16
C GLY A 94 -2.91 -13.75 -0.62
N ARG A 95 -2.33 -14.84 -0.11
CA ARG A 95 -2.18 -15.13 1.33
C ARG A 95 -1.02 -14.36 1.95
N ASN A 96 -1.02 -14.30 3.28
CA ASN A 96 0.06 -13.78 4.11
C ASN A 96 0.46 -12.34 3.75
N PHE A 97 -0.52 -11.53 3.36
CA PHE A 97 -0.32 -10.10 3.07
C PHE A 97 0.20 -9.37 4.32
N ALA A 98 1.11 -8.42 4.14
CA ALA A 98 1.73 -7.60 5.19
C ALA A 98 2.54 -8.37 6.24
N ALA A 99 2.99 -9.60 5.98
CA ALA A 99 3.84 -10.35 6.91
C ALA A 99 5.12 -9.56 7.24
N GLY A 100 5.41 -9.36 8.53
CA GLY A 100 6.57 -8.62 9.00
C GLY A 100 6.60 -7.13 8.61
N MET A 101 5.49 -6.56 8.15
CA MET A 101 5.38 -5.14 7.84
C MET A 101 5.62 -4.30 9.10
N SER A 102 6.52 -3.31 9.04
CA SER A 102 6.93 -2.48 10.18
C SER A 102 6.73 -0.98 9.95
N GLY A 103 6.40 -0.54 8.74
CA GLY A 103 6.15 0.87 8.44
C GLY A 103 5.41 1.04 7.11
N GLY A 104 4.98 2.29 6.85
CA GLY A 104 4.09 2.58 5.72
C GLY A 104 2.64 2.17 5.98
N ILE A 105 1.79 2.38 4.98
CA ILE A 105 0.36 2.01 5.04
C ILE A 105 -0.04 1.36 3.72
N ALA A 106 -0.77 0.26 3.80
CA ALA A 106 -1.43 -0.33 2.64
C ALA A 106 -2.95 -0.18 2.76
N TYR A 107 -3.62 -0.10 1.63
CA TYR A 107 -5.07 -0.02 1.50
C TYR A 107 -5.53 -1.08 0.51
N VAL A 108 -6.45 -1.94 0.92
CA VAL A 108 -6.98 -3.01 0.08
C VAL A 108 -8.50 -2.84 -0.04
N LEU A 109 -9.01 -2.81 -1.26
CA LEU A 109 -10.45 -2.82 -1.50
C LEU A 109 -10.96 -4.25 -1.31
N ASP A 110 -11.63 -4.49 -0.19
CA ASP A 110 -12.20 -5.77 0.22
C ASP A 110 -13.69 -5.80 -0.06
N GLU A 111 -14.08 -6.20 -1.25
CA GLU A 111 -15.48 -6.18 -1.68
C GLU A 111 -16.30 -7.35 -1.11
N ASP A 112 -15.64 -8.45 -0.82
CA ASP A 112 -16.28 -9.71 -0.36
C ASP A 112 -16.05 -10.01 1.13
N GLY A 113 -15.32 -9.15 1.85
CA GLY A 113 -15.02 -9.31 3.27
C GLY A 113 -14.04 -10.45 3.59
N THR A 114 -13.30 -10.97 2.59
CA THR A 114 -12.39 -12.11 2.77
C THR A 114 -10.94 -11.73 3.04
N PHE A 115 -10.57 -10.47 2.82
CA PHE A 115 -9.20 -10.00 2.98
C PHE A 115 -8.61 -10.25 4.38
N PRO A 116 -9.34 -10.09 5.52
CA PRO A 116 -8.78 -10.36 6.84
C PRO A 116 -8.21 -11.77 6.97
N GLY A 117 -8.82 -12.79 6.35
CA GLY A 117 -8.31 -14.17 6.35
C GLY A 117 -7.04 -14.38 5.49
N ARG A 118 -6.66 -13.41 4.68
CA ARG A 118 -5.47 -13.42 3.82
C ARG A 118 -4.34 -12.57 4.34
N CYS A 119 -4.60 -11.72 5.35
CA CYS A 119 -3.62 -10.84 5.97
C CYS A 119 -2.89 -11.53 7.11
N ASN A 120 -1.59 -11.25 7.28
CA ASN A 120 -0.85 -11.63 8.47
C ASN A 120 -1.06 -10.55 9.55
N HIS A 121 -1.69 -10.93 10.66
CA HIS A 121 -2.09 -10.01 11.74
C HIS A 121 -1.03 -9.80 12.82
N ASP A 122 0.13 -10.46 12.76
CA ASP A 122 1.10 -10.47 13.85
C ASP A 122 1.55 -9.07 14.26
N ASN A 123 1.82 -8.21 13.27
CA ASN A 123 2.40 -6.88 13.51
C ASN A 123 1.53 -5.72 13.01
N VAL A 124 0.33 -5.98 12.46
CA VAL A 124 -0.50 -4.94 11.88
C VAL A 124 -1.89 -4.87 12.52
N PHE A 125 -2.52 -3.69 12.40
CA PHE A 125 -3.95 -3.52 12.58
C PHE A 125 -4.63 -3.47 11.22
N LEU A 126 -5.85 -4.01 11.17
CA LEU A 126 -6.79 -3.79 10.08
C LEU A 126 -7.85 -2.81 10.56
N GLU A 127 -7.94 -1.68 9.90
CA GLU A 127 -8.82 -0.58 10.26
C GLU A 127 -9.63 -0.14 9.05
N LYS A 128 -10.69 0.62 9.30
CA LYS A 128 -11.42 1.30 8.22
C LYS A 128 -10.65 2.53 7.76
N LEU A 129 -10.89 2.93 6.53
CA LEU A 129 -10.40 4.18 5.99
C LEU A 129 -11.31 5.33 6.45
N GLU A 130 -10.97 6.02 7.55
CA GLU A 130 -11.85 7.02 8.19
C GLU A 130 -11.28 8.44 8.17
N LYS A 131 -9.95 8.61 8.14
CA LYS A 131 -9.32 9.93 8.14
C LYS A 131 -9.53 10.63 6.79
N SER A 132 -10.06 11.84 6.80
CA SER A 132 -10.37 12.62 5.59
C SER A 132 -9.15 12.84 4.68
N GLU A 133 -7.98 13.07 5.29
CA GLU A 133 -6.73 13.22 4.54
C GLU A 133 -6.34 11.93 3.82
N GLU A 134 -6.47 10.78 4.49
CA GLU A 134 -6.15 9.47 3.91
C GLU A 134 -7.16 9.08 2.81
N ILE A 135 -8.45 9.36 3.02
CA ILE A 135 -9.50 9.17 1.99
C ILE A 135 -9.16 9.98 0.74
N THR A 136 -8.79 11.24 0.92
CA THR A 136 -8.38 12.13 -0.18
C THR A 136 -7.11 11.61 -0.87
N GLU A 137 -6.12 11.16 -0.10
CA GLU A 137 -4.88 10.59 -0.60
C GLU A 137 -5.12 9.34 -1.45
N VAL A 138 -5.88 8.37 -0.92
CA VAL A 138 -6.20 7.12 -1.62
C VAL A 138 -6.96 7.41 -2.91
N LYS A 139 -7.98 8.28 -2.86
CA LYS A 139 -8.73 8.67 -4.04
C LYS A 139 -7.84 9.32 -5.11
N ALA A 140 -6.96 10.24 -4.72
CA ALA A 140 -6.01 10.89 -5.63
C ALA A 140 -5.01 9.89 -6.25
N MET A 141 -4.58 8.87 -5.50
CA MET A 141 -3.73 7.79 -6.05
C MET A 141 -4.49 6.98 -7.11
N ILE A 142 -5.76 6.67 -6.87
CA ILE A 142 -6.61 5.93 -7.82
C ILE A 142 -6.90 6.80 -9.07
N GLU A 143 -7.15 8.09 -8.90
CA GLU A 143 -7.33 9.03 -10.03
C GLU A 143 -6.07 9.10 -10.90
N LYS A 144 -4.89 9.15 -10.30
CA LYS A 144 -3.62 9.08 -11.04
C LYS A 144 -3.46 7.73 -11.76
N HIS A 145 -3.84 6.63 -11.10
CA HIS A 145 -3.80 5.31 -11.72
C HIS A 145 -4.70 5.26 -12.97
N LEU A 146 -5.94 5.74 -12.87
CA LEU A 146 -6.84 5.87 -14.01
C LEU A 146 -6.21 6.73 -15.12
N LYS A 147 -5.69 7.91 -14.78
CA LYS A 147 -5.07 8.85 -15.72
C LYS A 147 -3.93 8.23 -16.52
N TYR A 148 -3.05 7.46 -15.85
CA TYR A 148 -1.84 6.94 -16.49
C TYR A 148 -2.04 5.61 -17.20
N THR A 149 -2.98 4.79 -16.72
CA THR A 149 -3.16 3.42 -17.23
C THR A 149 -4.47 3.22 -18.01
N ARG A 150 -5.40 4.18 -17.94
CA ARG A 150 -6.77 4.03 -18.48
C ARG A 150 -7.48 2.81 -17.89
N SER A 151 -7.26 2.52 -16.61
CA SER A 151 -7.82 1.38 -15.90
C SER A 151 -9.35 1.44 -15.83
N GLN A 152 -10.01 0.41 -16.35
CA GLN A 152 -11.46 0.27 -16.21
C GLN A 152 -11.85 -0.04 -14.76
N ARG A 153 -11.01 -0.80 -14.04
CA ARG A 153 -11.18 -1.08 -12.62
C ARG A 153 -11.15 0.20 -11.79
N ALA A 154 -10.14 1.05 -11.98
CA ALA A 154 -10.05 2.33 -11.29
C ALA A 154 -11.23 3.25 -11.63
N GLN A 155 -11.64 3.30 -12.90
CA GLN A 155 -12.81 4.07 -13.34
C GLN A 155 -14.08 3.61 -12.62
N TRP A 156 -14.29 2.32 -12.53
CA TRP A 156 -15.45 1.74 -11.84
C TRP A 156 -15.41 2.03 -10.34
N VAL A 157 -14.25 1.89 -9.68
CA VAL A 157 -14.08 2.21 -8.26
C VAL A 157 -14.41 3.69 -7.99
N LEU A 158 -13.89 4.62 -8.79
CA LEU A 158 -14.14 6.04 -8.64
C LEU A 158 -15.60 6.41 -8.90
N ALA A 159 -16.25 5.80 -9.90
CA ALA A 159 -17.66 6.01 -10.20
C ALA A 159 -18.59 5.51 -9.07
N ASN A 160 -18.15 4.52 -8.31
CA ASN A 160 -18.89 3.94 -7.18
C ASN A 160 -18.28 4.30 -5.81
N TRP A 161 -17.52 5.40 -5.73
CA TRP A 161 -16.69 5.75 -4.58
C TRP A 161 -17.45 5.73 -3.25
N ILE A 162 -18.60 6.40 -3.17
CA ILE A 162 -19.42 6.49 -1.95
C ILE A 162 -19.80 5.10 -1.40
N ARG A 163 -20.04 4.14 -2.29
CA ARG A 163 -20.39 2.77 -1.90
C ARG A 163 -19.17 1.93 -1.53
N LEU A 164 -18.03 2.16 -2.19
CA LEU A 164 -16.84 1.30 -2.08
C LEU A 164 -15.82 1.80 -1.07
N GLU A 165 -15.78 3.10 -0.81
CA GLU A 165 -14.85 3.68 0.15
C GLU A 165 -14.91 3.00 1.53
N PRO A 166 -16.09 2.67 2.11
CA PRO A 166 -16.16 1.97 3.39
C PRO A 166 -15.61 0.53 3.37
N ASN A 167 -15.40 -0.05 2.19
CA ASN A 167 -14.84 -1.38 2.01
C ASN A 167 -13.31 -1.37 1.88
N PHE A 168 -12.67 -0.19 1.88
CA PHE A 168 -11.22 -0.13 1.97
C PHE A 168 -10.75 -0.50 3.37
N VAL A 169 -9.95 -1.56 3.45
CA VAL A 169 -9.23 -1.93 4.65
C VAL A 169 -7.89 -1.22 4.66
N ARG A 170 -7.63 -0.49 5.74
CA ARG A 170 -6.36 0.16 6.05
C ARG A 170 -5.49 -0.78 6.85
N ILE A 171 -4.32 -1.11 6.34
CA ILE A 171 -3.32 -1.96 6.99
C ILE A 171 -2.19 -1.08 7.50
N ILE A 172 -2.01 -1.03 8.83
CA ILE A 172 -1.00 -0.20 9.47
C ILE A 172 -0.24 -1.01 10.54
N PRO A 173 1.11 -0.98 10.54
CA PRO A 173 1.88 -1.61 11.59
C PRO A 173 1.63 -0.98 12.96
N ARG A 174 1.56 -1.81 14.00
CA ARG A 174 1.22 -1.39 15.37
C ARG A 174 2.18 -0.33 15.91
N ASP A 175 3.48 -0.57 15.78
CA ASP A 175 4.50 0.37 16.25
C ASP A 175 4.53 1.65 15.42
N TYR A 176 4.32 1.54 14.11
CA TYR A 176 4.24 2.70 13.23
C TYR A 176 3.04 3.59 13.56
N LYS A 177 1.86 3.00 13.79
CA LYS A 177 0.66 3.74 14.22
C LYS A 177 0.93 4.51 15.50
N ARG A 178 1.46 3.85 16.53
CA ARG A 178 1.79 4.47 17.82
C ARG A 178 2.78 5.62 17.68
N MET A 179 3.82 5.44 16.85
CA MET A 179 4.79 6.50 16.58
C MET A 179 4.12 7.72 15.92
N MET A 180 3.23 7.50 14.95
CA MET A 180 2.48 8.58 14.30
C MET A 180 1.57 9.30 15.30
N GLU A 181 0.86 8.58 16.16
CA GLU A 181 0.02 9.17 17.20
C GLU A 181 0.83 10.00 18.22
N ASN A 182 2.05 9.57 18.55
CA ASN A 182 2.96 10.33 19.40
C ASN A 182 3.46 11.60 18.71
N ILE A 183 3.75 11.55 17.40
CA ILE A 183 4.13 12.73 16.62
C ILE A 183 2.97 13.72 16.54
N ASP A 184 1.76 13.24 16.29
CA ASP A 184 0.55 14.09 16.24
C ASP A 184 0.35 14.82 17.58
N ARG A 185 0.48 14.13 18.72
CA ARG A 185 0.44 14.74 20.05
C ARG A 185 1.55 15.77 20.29
N ALA A 186 2.76 15.50 19.82
CA ALA A 186 3.87 16.46 19.91
C ALA A 186 3.57 17.73 19.09
N HIS A 187 2.95 17.60 17.92
CA HIS A 187 2.50 18.74 17.12
C HIS A 187 1.39 19.54 17.83
N GLU A 188 0.42 18.89 18.50
CA GLU A 188 -0.61 19.56 19.30
C GLU A 188 -0.01 20.35 20.47
N MET A 189 1.14 19.90 21.01
CA MET A 189 1.90 20.64 22.04
C MET A 189 2.76 21.79 21.45
N GLY A 190 2.66 22.04 20.14
CA GLY A 190 3.39 23.11 19.45
C GLY A 190 4.81 22.77 19.04
N LEU A 191 5.23 21.51 19.16
CA LEU A 191 6.52 21.05 18.67
C LEU A 191 6.47 20.76 17.16
N SER A 192 7.60 20.89 16.46
CA SER A 192 7.68 20.60 15.03
C SER A 192 9.06 20.06 14.63
N GLY A 193 9.15 19.41 13.45
CA GLY A 193 10.40 18.88 12.93
C GLY A 193 11.04 17.86 13.87
N ASP A 194 12.36 17.92 14.00
CA ASP A 194 13.15 16.96 14.79
C ASP A 194 12.75 16.94 16.28
N ALA A 195 12.32 18.08 16.84
CA ALA A 195 11.86 18.14 18.24
C ALA A 195 10.61 17.27 18.48
N ALA A 196 9.63 17.30 17.57
CA ALA A 196 8.45 16.47 17.66
C ALA A 196 8.80 14.98 17.53
N ILE A 197 9.71 14.64 16.59
CA ILE A 197 10.17 13.26 16.38
C ILE A 197 10.91 12.74 17.63
N MET A 198 11.78 13.55 18.24
CA MET A 198 12.53 13.14 19.44
C MET A 198 11.60 12.86 20.62
N VAL A 199 10.64 13.75 20.89
CA VAL A 199 9.66 13.55 21.97
C VAL A 199 8.82 12.30 21.70
N ALA A 200 8.34 12.10 20.47
CA ALA A 200 7.60 10.92 20.09
C ALA A 200 8.41 9.62 20.26
N PHE A 201 9.71 9.65 19.94
CA PHE A 201 10.61 8.52 20.13
C PHE A 201 10.85 8.20 21.61
N GLU A 202 11.09 9.22 22.46
CA GLU A 202 11.24 9.05 23.90
C GLU A 202 9.98 8.47 24.54
N GLU A 203 8.80 8.95 24.17
CA GLU A 203 7.52 8.40 24.61
C GLU A 203 7.36 6.92 24.20
N ASN A 204 7.67 6.63 22.93
CA ASN A 204 7.60 5.27 22.41
C ASN A 204 8.59 4.30 23.08
N SER A 205 9.74 4.79 23.52
CA SER A 205 10.77 3.99 24.21
C SER A 205 10.41 3.63 25.67
N LYS A 206 9.52 4.39 26.31
CA LYS A 206 9.05 4.16 27.68
C LYS A 206 8.00 3.05 27.78
N ASP A 207 7.47 2.58 26.68
CA ASP A 207 6.47 1.51 26.65
C ASP A 207 7.13 0.14 26.84
N PHE A 208 7.13 -0.33 28.09
CA PHE A 208 7.71 -1.62 28.49
C PHE A 208 7.02 -2.85 27.87
N CYS A 209 5.80 -2.73 27.37
CA CYS A 209 5.10 -3.82 26.68
C CYS A 209 5.80 -4.21 25.35
N ARG A 210 6.69 -3.37 24.84
CA ARG A 210 7.46 -3.59 23.62
C ARG A 210 8.65 -4.57 23.82
N VAL A 211 9.17 -4.67 25.04
CA VAL A 211 10.41 -5.40 25.34
C VAL A 211 10.12 -6.85 25.76
N SER A 212 8.94 -7.13 26.24
CA SER A 212 8.46 -8.49 26.48
C SER A 212 7.81 -9.03 25.22
N GLY A 213 8.61 -9.64 24.34
CA GLY A 213 8.11 -10.39 23.21
C GLY A 213 7.22 -11.55 23.64
N ASN A 214 5.96 -11.28 23.89
CA ASN A 214 4.83 -12.19 24.04
C ASN A 214 3.66 -11.61 23.26
#